data_20922238c3909ee7b000bac9e48e2b61
#
_entry.id   20922238c3909ee7b000bac9e48e2b61
#
_cell.length_a   1.000
_cell.length_b   1.000
_cell.length_c   1.000
_cell.angle_alpha   90.00
_cell.angle_beta   90.00
_cell.angle_gamma   90.00
#
_symmetry.space_group_name_H-M   'P 1'
#
loop_
_entity.id
_entity.type
_entity.pdbx_description
1 polymer ?
#
loop_
_entity_poly.entity_id
_entity_poly.type
_entity_poly.pdbx_seq_one_letter_code
_entity_poly.pdbx_strand_id
1 'polypeptide(L)'
;KQITPRKWLERYLEHGVQCVAVTDHNTTQWLSLLITEAQILREEGQIIYVFPGIEITANGNIHILGIFDPSCSPEHVAGLIGAVKGTAGQIDTPCESSPIQVVEEIHRLGGLAIPAHVDLGAGAFGIDSWQTYTALIDSSDAVEIIFPEKFETWDDKRQRKFHYLADKPKVLGSDAHMPREVGQGFTWVKMGEPNIDGLKLALIDGCSSVKLGQDSPLDPNLIRSSKIIHSIKVNNFKYINQRNGLEISFSPWLNSIIGSRGAGKSSVVEYSRIILGKEEQLNRNKDLVPEILKSFQSFKRLSKDRNDIGVLSENSSISCIYEKDNTKYKLNWKVGDLTEIFKIDSDGHEIAENGNISNRFPVS
;
A
#
# COMPACT_ATOMS: atom_id res chain seq x y z
N LYS A 1 19.61 31.82 1.74
CA LYS A 1 20.19 30.98 0.65
C LYS A 1 19.04 30.40 -0.13
N GLN A 2 19.06 30.55 -1.45
CA GLN A 2 18.06 29.98 -2.34
C GLN A 2 18.11 28.45 -2.24
N ILE A 3 16.98 27.78 -2.02
CA ILE A 3 16.89 26.33 -1.98
C ILE A 3 17.04 25.76 -3.39
N THR A 4 17.81 24.70 -3.56
CA THR A 4 17.93 24.00 -4.84
C THR A 4 16.91 22.86 -4.91
N PRO A 5 16.48 22.40 -6.14
CA PRO A 5 15.60 21.25 -6.30
C PRO A 5 16.09 20.03 -5.52
N ARG A 6 17.40 19.72 -5.59
CA ARG A 6 18.00 18.62 -4.83
C ARG A 6 17.79 18.76 -3.33
N LYS A 7 18.13 19.89 -2.75
CA LYS A 7 17.97 20.12 -1.30
C LYS A 7 16.50 20.06 -0.86
N TRP A 8 15.60 20.45 -1.74
CA TRP A 8 14.17 20.39 -1.46
C TRP A 8 13.70 18.93 -1.40
N LEU A 9 14.09 18.09 -2.37
CA LEU A 9 13.78 16.66 -2.39
C LEU A 9 14.47 15.90 -1.25
N GLU A 10 15.74 16.20 -0.95
CA GLU A 10 16.48 15.60 0.16
C GLU A 10 15.77 15.83 1.50
N ARG A 11 15.11 16.97 1.71
CA ARG A 11 14.34 17.20 2.93
C ARG A 11 13.13 16.26 3.05
N TYR A 12 12.44 15.94 1.97
CA TYR A 12 11.38 14.92 2.00
C TYR A 12 11.95 13.54 2.33
N LEU A 13 13.10 13.19 1.76
CA LEU A 13 13.79 11.94 2.08
C LEU A 13 14.22 11.84 3.54
N GLU A 14 14.68 12.95 4.14
CA GLU A 14 15.00 13.04 5.59
C GLU A 14 13.78 12.71 6.46
N HIS A 15 12.57 12.99 5.99
CA HIS A 15 11.30 12.64 6.66
C HIS A 15 10.73 11.28 6.23
N GLY A 16 11.46 10.51 5.41
CA GLY A 16 11.02 9.19 4.94
C GLY A 16 9.94 9.25 3.84
N VAL A 17 9.69 10.43 3.25
CA VAL A 17 8.70 10.60 2.18
C VAL A 17 9.29 10.13 0.87
N GLN A 18 8.63 9.19 0.21
CA GLN A 18 9.07 8.56 -1.05
C GLN A 18 8.33 9.08 -2.28
N CYS A 19 7.15 9.66 -2.11
CA CYS A 19 6.34 10.24 -3.19
C CYS A 19 5.94 11.66 -2.81
N VAL A 20 6.15 12.59 -3.71
CA VAL A 20 5.85 14.02 -3.49
C VAL A 20 4.96 14.52 -4.62
N ALA A 21 3.74 14.94 -4.31
CA ALA A 21 2.94 15.73 -5.23
C ALA A 21 3.37 17.19 -5.13
N VAL A 22 3.81 17.77 -6.24
CA VAL A 22 4.23 19.18 -6.32
C VAL A 22 3.06 19.96 -6.87
N THR A 23 2.44 20.79 -6.03
CA THR A 23 1.17 21.45 -6.32
C THR A 23 1.26 22.96 -6.08
N ASP A 24 2.23 23.61 -6.71
CA ASP A 24 2.35 25.08 -6.64
C ASP A 24 1.09 25.78 -7.18
N HIS A 25 0.71 26.91 -6.58
CA HIS A 25 -0.46 27.69 -6.99
C HIS A 25 -0.35 28.24 -8.43
N ASN A 26 -1.23 27.80 -9.30
CA ASN A 26 -1.37 28.27 -10.69
C ASN A 26 -0.05 28.31 -11.46
N THR A 27 0.93 27.46 -11.14
CA THR A 27 2.23 27.41 -11.81
C THR A 27 2.83 26.01 -11.84
N THR A 28 3.66 25.73 -12.85
CA THR A 28 4.39 24.47 -13.03
C THR A 28 5.90 24.71 -13.21
N GLN A 29 6.38 25.90 -12.86
CA GLN A 29 7.76 26.31 -13.18
C GLN A 29 8.85 25.43 -12.56
N TRP A 30 8.62 24.88 -11.39
CA TRP A 30 9.58 24.03 -10.69
C TRP A 30 9.50 22.55 -11.08
N LEU A 31 8.40 22.11 -11.70
CA LEU A 31 8.17 20.71 -11.99
C LEU A 31 9.28 20.05 -12.80
N SER A 32 9.72 20.68 -13.90
CA SER A 32 10.79 20.13 -14.76
C SER A 32 12.08 19.89 -13.98
N LEU A 33 12.45 20.84 -13.11
CA LEU A 33 13.67 20.76 -12.32
C LEU A 33 13.57 19.65 -11.27
N LEU A 34 12.42 19.53 -10.60
CA LEU A 34 12.19 18.54 -9.55
C LEU A 34 12.07 17.12 -10.14
N ILE A 35 11.41 16.95 -11.27
CA ILE A 35 11.31 15.66 -11.96
C ILE A 35 12.70 15.18 -12.39
N THR A 36 13.52 16.08 -12.98
CA THR A 36 14.89 15.74 -13.40
C THR A 36 15.75 15.36 -12.20
N GLU A 37 15.70 16.14 -11.13
CA GLU A 37 16.50 15.87 -9.93
C GLU A 37 16.06 14.57 -9.22
N ALA A 38 14.75 14.30 -9.18
CA ALA A 38 14.25 13.04 -8.62
C ALA A 38 14.73 11.82 -9.44
N GLN A 39 14.89 11.96 -10.76
CA GLN A 39 15.47 10.90 -11.57
C GLN A 39 16.95 10.67 -11.21
N ILE A 40 17.73 11.74 -11.09
CA ILE A 40 19.15 11.66 -10.66
C ILE A 40 19.26 10.99 -9.29
N LEU A 41 18.45 11.40 -8.32
CA LEU A 41 18.45 10.79 -6.99
C LEU A 41 18.11 9.29 -7.03
N ARG A 42 17.18 8.86 -7.90
CA ARG A 42 16.89 7.43 -8.09
C ARG A 42 18.08 6.66 -8.70
N GLU A 43 18.79 7.26 -9.64
CA GLU A 43 20.01 6.67 -10.23
C GLU A 43 21.13 6.56 -9.16
N GLU A 44 21.14 7.43 -8.16
CA GLU A 44 22.01 7.36 -6.98
C GLU A 44 21.52 6.38 -5.90
N GLY A 45 20.39 5.70 -6.11
CA GLY A 45 19.82 4.69 -5.20
C GLY A 45 18.87 5.24 -4.14
N GLN A 46 18.49 6.52 -4.21
CA GLN A 46 17.45 7.12 -3.36
C GLN A 46 16.06 6.88 -3.96
N ILE A 47 15.10 6.45 -3.12
CA ILE A 47 13.74 6.20 -3.59
C ILE A 47 12.89 7.46 -3.41
N ILE A 48 12.72 8.23 -4.48
CA ILE A 48 11.84 9.40 -4.51
C ILE A 48 11.17 9.55 -5.88
N TYR A 49 9.85 9.79 -5.87
CA TYR A 49 9.03 10.01 -7.05
C TYR A 49 8.32 11.35 -6.93
N VAL A 50 8.32 12.12 -8.01
CA VAL A 50 7.57 13.37 -8.13
C VAL A 50 6.31 13.09 -8.95
N PHE A 51 5.16 13.36 -8.36
CA PHE A 51 3.89 13.44 -9.06
C PHE A 51 3.67 14.88 -9.48
N PRO A 52 3.70 15.16 -10.79
CA PRO A 52 3.38 16.50 -11.30
C PRO A 52 1.98 16.90 -10.85
N GLY A 53 1.83 18.11 -10.37
CA GLY A 53 0.54 18.59 -9.90
C GLY A 53 0.46 20.11 -9.99
N ILE A 54 -0.66 20.63 -9.56
CA ILE A 54 -0.94 22.06 -9.50
C ILE A 54 -2.07 22.29 -8.51
N GLU A 55 -2.02 23.39 -7.79
CA GLU A 55 -3.16 23.88 -7.01
C GLU A 55 -3.89 24.98 -7.78
N ILE A 56 -5.17 24.77 -8.06
CA ILE A 56 -6.03 25.71 -8.74
C ILE A 56 -6.95 26.40 -7.71
N THR A 57 -6.90 27.72 -7.67
CA THR A 57 -7.89 28.53 -6.96
C THR A 57 -9.14 28.66 -7.83
N ALA A 58 -10.19 27.90 -7.54
CA ALA A 58 -11.46 27.93 -8.25
C ALA A 58 -12.31 29.15 -7.86
N ASN A 59 -13.35 29.43 -8.67
CA ASN A 59 -14.32 30.46 -8.34
C ASN A 59 -14.94 30.22 -6.95
N GLY A 60 -15.04 31.27 -6.15
CA GLY A 60 -15.43 31.17 -4.73
C GLY A 60 -14.25 30.95 -3.80
N ASN A 61 -13.03 31.08 -4.29
CA ASN A 61 -11.77 30.95 -3.54
C ASN A 61 -11.60 29.56 -2.87
N ILE A 62 -12.00 28.51 -3.59
CA ILE A 62 -11.84 27.12 -3.17
C ILE A 62 -10.64 26.53 -3.89
N HIS A 63 -9.71 25.96 -3.14
CA HIS A 63 -8.50 25.35 -3.69
C HIS A 63 -8.70 23.89 -4.04
N ILE A 64 -8.25 23.48 -5.22
CA ILE A 64 -8.33 22.10 -5.73
C ILE A 64 -6.95 21.68 -6.21
N LEU A 65 -6.42 20.60 -5.64
CA LEU A 65 -5.20 19.97 -6.12
C LEU A 65 -5.52 19.06 -7.30
N GLY A 66 -4.80 19.25 -8.40
CA GLY A 66 -4.73 18.32 -9.52
C GLY A 66 -3.42 17.55 -9.45
N ILE A 67 -3.47 16.23 -9.35
CA ILE A 67 -2.29 15.36 -9.28
C ILE A 67 -2.28 14.47 -10.51
N PHE A 68 -1.13 14.35 -11.17
CA PHE A 68 -0.97 13.63 -12.43
C PHE A 68 0.10 12.55 -12.33
N ASP A 69 0.10 11.65 -13.32
CA ASP A 69 1.08 10.57 -13.39
C ASP A 69 2.53 11.12 -13.44
N PRO A 70 3.49 10.46 -12.78
CA PRO A 70 4.90 10.85 -12.84
C PRO A 70 5.50 10.96 -14.25
N SER A 71 4.87 10.34 -15.25
CA SER A 71 5.26 10.44 -16.67
C SER A 71 4.67 11.67 -17.40
N CYS A 72 3.73 12.39 -16.77
CA CYS A 72 3.13 13.58 -17.37
C CYS A 72 4.13 14.73 -17.45
N SER A 73 4.12 15.43 -18.58
CA SER A 73 4.97 16.62 -18.75
C SER A 73 4.43 17.84 -17.99
N PRO A 74 5.29 18.75 -17.55
CA PRO A 74 4.86 20.01 -16.93
C PRO A 74 3.93 20.85 -17.80
N GLU A 75 4.08 20.78 -19.13
CA GLU A 75 3.22 21.47 -20.09
C GLU A 75 1.80 20.91 -20.11
N HIS A 76 1.67 19.58 -19.98
CA HIS A 76 0.36 18.92 -19.85
C HIS A 76 -0.38 19.45 -18.62
N VAL A 77 0.30 19.49 -17.47
CA VAL A 77 -0.26 20.02 -16.20
C VAL A 77 -0.59 21.51 -16.33
N ALA A 78 0.30 22.31 -16.94
CA ALA A 78 0.07 23.74 -17.19
C ALA A 78 -1.15 24.01 -18.08
N GLY A 79 -1.49 23.06 -18.95
CA GLY A 79 -2.69 23.13 -19.82
C GLY A 79 -3.99 23.24 -19.01
N LEU A 80 -4.02 22.75 -17.77
CA LEU A 80 -5.18 22.87 -16.87
C LEU A 80 -5.49 24.34 -16.58
N ILE A 81 -4.48 25.21 -16.39
CA ILE A 81 -4.70 26.62 -16.08
C ILE A 81 -5.55 27.29 -17.17
N GLY A 82 -5.21 27.03 -18.43
CA GLY A 82 -5.99 27.57 -19.58
C GLY A 82 -7.38 26.93 -19.66
N ALA A 83 -7.50 25.63 -19.41
CA ALA A 83 -8.78 24.90 -19.47
C ALA A 83 -9.81 25.45 -18.45
N VAL A 84 -9.35 25.80 -17.24
CA VAL A 84 -10.20 26.39 -16.20
C VAL A 84 -10.30 27.92 -16.29
N LYS A 85 -9.73 28.53 -17.33
CA LYS A 85 -9.68 29.99 -17.53
C LYS A 85 -9.00 30.72 -16.36
N GLY A 86 -7.92 30.14 -15.88
CA GLY A 86 -7.05 30.71 -14.87
C GLY A 86 -5.96 31.58 -15.46
N THR A 87 -5.21 32.27 -14.60
CA THR A 87 -4.05 33.09 -14.99
C THR A 87 -2.78 32.50 -14.41
N ALA A 88 -1.86 32.07 -15.27
CA ALA A 88 -0.61 31.44 -14.86
C ALA A 88 0.24 32.39 -13.98
N GLY A 89 0.79 31.85 -12.90
CA GLY A 89 1.68 32.56 -11.97
C GLY A 89 0.98 33.55 -11.02
N GLN A 90 -0.34 33.65 -11.06
CA GLN A 90 -1.12 34.47 -10.12
C GLN A 90 -1.67 33.60 -8.99
N ILE A 91 -1.00 33.62 -7.86
CA ILE A 91 -1.25 32.72 -6.73
C ILE A 91 -2.67 32.90 -6.17
N ASP A 92 -3.12 34.14 -5.92
CA ASP A 92 -4.37 34.44 -5.21
C ASP A 92 -5.54 34.82 -6.16
N THR A 93 -5.39 34.61 -7.47
CA THR A 93 -6.45 34.98 -8.41
C THR A 93 -7.29 33.75 -8.74
N PRO A 94 -8.59 33.75 -8.32
CA PRO A 94 -9.49 32.67 -8.70
C PRO A 94 -9.66 32.58 -10.21
N CYS A 95 -9.72 31.35 -10.74
CA CYS A 95 -10.13 31.11 -12.12
C CYS A 95 -11.64 31.34 -12.28
N GLU A 96 -12.14 31.41 -13.54
CA GLU A 96 -13.57 31.59 -13.81
C GLU A 96 -14.40 30.33 -13.54
N SER A 97 -13.78 29.16 -13.55
CA SER A 97 -14.45 27.86 -13.38
C SER A 97 -14.85 27.61 -11.93
N SER A 98 -16.03 27.03 -11.75
CA SER A 98 -16.48 26.54 -10.44
C SER A 98 -15.61 25.39 -9.95
N PRO A 99 -15.57 25.09 -8.64
CA PRO A 99 -14.82 23.97 -8.10
C PRO A 99 -15.13 22.63 -8.79
N ILE A 100 -16.39 22.37 -9.12
CA ILE A 100 -16.81 21.14 -9.81
C ILE A 100 -16.25 21.10 -11.23
N GLN A 101 -16.29 22.21 -11.96
CA GLN A 101 -15.70 22.28 -13.31
C GLN A 101 -14.18 22.10 -13.27
N VAL A 102 -13.49 22.58 -12.24
CA VAL A 102 -12.05 22.32 -12.06
C VAL A 102 -11.80 20.81 -11.87
N VAL A 103 -12.60 20.13 -11.05
CA VAL A 103 -12.53 18.67 -10.87
C VAL A 103 -12.73 17.94 -12.21
N GLU A 104 -13.76 18.32 -12.98
CA GLU A 104 -14.06 17.72 -14.28
C GLU A 104 -12.88 17.89 -15.27
N GLU A 105 -12.25 19.07 -15.29
CA GLU A 105 -11.10 19.33 -16.16
C GLU A 105 -9.84 18.54 -15.72
N ILE A 106 -9.59 18.40 -14.41
CA ILE A 106 -8.52 17.55 -13.90
C ILE A 106 -8.72 16.10 -14.35
N HIS A 107 -9.94 15.57 -14.20
CA HIS A 107 -10.27 14.20 -14.63
C HIS A 107 -10.17 14.05 -16.17
N ARG A 108 -10.61 15.03 -16.93
CA ARG A 108 -10.49 15.04 -18.40
C ARG A 108 -9.04 14.97 -18.87
N LEU A 109 -8.13 15.57 -18.11
CA LEU A 109 -6.68 15.52 -18.35
C LEU A 109 -5.99 14.28 -17.77
N GLY A 110 -6.75 13.36 -17.15
CA GLY A 110 -6.23 12.10 -16.60
C GLY A 110 -5.61 12.22 -15.21
N GLY A 111 -5.88 13.32 -14.50
CA GLY A 111 -5.44 13.54 -13.11
C GLY A 111 -6.44 13.09 -12.07
N LEU A 112 -6.02 13.16 -10.79
CA LEU A 112 -6.84 13.01 -9.61
C LEU A 112 -7.11 14.38 -8.99
N ALA A 113 -8.37 14.62 -8.59
CA ALA A 113 -8.82 15.89 -8.04
C ALA A 113 -9.07 15.78 -6.54
N ILE A 114 -8.39 16.62 -5.77
CA ILE A 114 -8.45 16.64 -4.30
C ILE A 114 -8.73 18.06 -3.82
N PRO A 115 -9.91 18.38 -3.28
CA PRO A 115 -10.13 19.64 -2.58
C PRO A 115 -9.10 19.80 -1.46
N ALA A 116 -8.33 20.89 -1.54
CA ALA A 116 -7.24 21.19 -0.62
C ALA A 116 -7.78 21.65 0.75
N HIS A 117 -7.06 21.33 1.83
CA HIS A 117 -7.25 21.84 3.19
C HIS A 117 -8.72 22.20 3.50
N VAL A 118 -9.64 21.22 3.30
CA VAL A 118 -11.09 21.42 3.33
C VAL A 118 -11.60 22.11 4.60
N ASP A 119 -10.87 22.02 5.69
CA ASP A 119 -11.15 22.56 7.03
C ASP A 119 -10.58 23.98 7.25
N LEU A 120 -9.83 24.54 6.31
CA LEU A 120 -9.31 25.91 6.36
C LEU A 120 -10.20 26.93 5.61
N GLY A 121 -9.79 28.20 5.61
CA GLY A 121 -10.55 29.31 5.07
C GLY A 121 -10.86 29.22 3.58
N ALA A 122 -9.89 28.78 2.76
CA ALA A 122 -10.04 28.55 1.32
C ALA A 122 -10.48 27.11 0.99
N GLY A 123 -10.88 26.34 1.99
CA GLY A 123 -11.32 24.95 1.85
C GLY A 123 -12.81 24.79 1.66
N ALA A 124 -13.23 23.59 1.26
CA ALA A 124 -14.62 23.26 0.95
C ALA A 124 -15.60 23.48 2.12
N PHE A 125 -15.14 23.52 3.38
CA PHE A 125 -16.02 23.85 4.51
C PHE A 125 -16.52 25.31 4.48
N GLY A 126 -15.89 26.19 3.69
CA GLY A 126 -16.36 27.54 3.43
C GLY A 126 -17.58 27.63 2.49
N ILE A 127 -17.88 26.58 1.72
CA ILE A 127 -19.03 26.56 0.79
C ILE A 127 -20.35 26.61 1.56
N ASP A 128 -21.19 27.62 1.33
CA ASP A 128 -22.45 27.76 2.06
C ASP A 128 -23.51 26.76 1.62
N SER A 129 -23.65 26.55 0.33
CA SER A 129 -24.62 25.62 -0.24
C SER A 129 -24.25 24.16 0.07
N TRP A 130 -25.13 23.46 0.80
CA TRP A 130 -24.98 22.03 1.06
C TRP A 130 -24.90 21.21 -0.23
N GLN A 131 -25.78 21.54 -1.20
CA GLN A 131 -25.81 20.85 -2.49
C GLN A 131 -24.49 21.02 -3.26
N THR A 132 -23.93 22.23 -3.29
CA THR A 132 -22.65 22.50 -3.95
C THR A 132 -21.51 21.78 -3.22
N TYR A 133 -21.51 21.79 -1.89
CA TYR A 133 -20.54 21.09 -1.08
C TYR A 133 -20.53 19.57 -1.37
N THR A 134 -21.70 18.93 -1.27
CA THR A 134 -21.81 17.48 -1.49
C THR A 134 -21.44 17.10 -2.94
N ALA A 135 -21.88 17.88 -3.93
CA ALA A 135 -21.52 17.64 -5.33
C ALA A 135 -20.00 17.73 -5.57
N LEU A 136 -19.30 18.69 -4.95
CA LEU A 136 -17.85 18.79 -5.02
C LEU A 136 -17.18 17.56 -4.37
N ILE A 137 -17.60 17.19 -3.16
CA ILE A 137 -17.01 16.04 -2.46
C ILE A 137 -17.24 14.74 -3.24
N ASP A 138 -18.44 14.52 -3.74
CA ASP A 138 -18.80 13.29 -4.47
C ASP A 138 -17.99 13.15 -5.78
N SER A 139 -17.76 14.25 -6.48
CA SER A 139 -16.99 14.26 -7.73
C SER A 139 -15.47 14.14 -7.53
N SER A 140 -14.95 14.40 -6.34
CA SER A 140 -13.52 14.38 -6.03
C SER A 140 -13.03 12.97 -5.72
N ASP A 141 -11.70 12.69 -5.87
CA ASP A 141 -11.10 11.38 -5.58
C ASP A 141 -10.78 11.21 -4.09
N ALA A 142 -10.36 12.28 -3.43
CA ALA A 142 -10.07 12.35 -1.99
C ALA A 142 -10.33 13.78 -1.48
N VAL A 143 -10.08 14.04 -0.21
CA VAL A 143 -10.02 15.40 0.36
C VAL A 143 -8.76 15.56 1.19
N GLU A 144 -8.13 16.71 1.14
CA GLU A 144 -7.06 17.05 2.07
C GLU A 144 -7.63 17.69 3.33
N ILE A 145 -7.22 17.19 4.50
CA ILE A 145 -7.64 17.70 5.80
C ILE A 145 -6.41 17.94 6.67
N ILE A 146 -6.33 19.12 7.27
CA ILE A 146 -5.15 19.56 8.04
C ILE A 146 -5.31 19.31 9.54
N PHE A 147 -6.46 19.58 10.11
CA PHE A 147 -6.71 19.54 11.56
C PHE A 147 -7.93 18.69 11.94
N PRO A 148 -7.97 17.38 11.59
CA PRO A 148 -9.10 16.54 11.94
C PRO A 148 -9.33 16.43 13.45
N GLU A 149 -8.27 16.59 14.25
CA GLU A 149 -8.32 16.59 15.72
C GLU A 149 -9.10 17.77 16.32
N LYS A 150 -9.33 18.83 15.53
CA LYS A 150 -10.12 19.99 15.96
C LYS A 150 -11.63 19.78 15.84
N PHE A 151 -12.08 18.60 15.40
CA PHE A 151 -13.50 18.29 15.18
C PHE A 151 -14.42 18.77 16.33
N GLU A 152 -14.06 18.47 17.56
CA GLU A 152 -14.84 18.83 18.76
C GLU A 152 -14.96 20.36 18.97
N THR A 153 -14.09 21.15 18.35
CA THR A 153 -14.07 22.61 18.46
C THR A 153 -14.82 23.31 17.32
N TRP A 154 -15.28 22.57 16.32
CA TRP A 154 -15.97 23.12 15.17
C TRP A 154 -17.47 23.38 15.48
N ASP A 155 -18.06 24.36 14.80
CA ASP A 155 -19.48 24.59 14.83
C ASP A 155 -20.26 23.43 14.16
N ASP A 156 -21.58 23.36 14.43
CA ASP A 156 -22.48 22.31 13.94
C ASP A 156 -22.42 22.15 12.39
N LYS A 157 -22.23 23.27 11.66
CA LYS A 157 -22.18 23.27 10.20
C LYS A 157 -20.91 22.56 9.71
N ARG A 158 -19.76 22.85 10.33
CA ARG A 158 -18.48 22.19 10.01
C ARG A 158 -18.46 20.73 10.43
N GLN A 159 -18.99 20.42 11.63
CA GLN A 159 -19.12 19.05 12.10
C GLN A 159 -19.98 18.21 11.14
N ARG A 160 -21.13 18.75 10.69
CA ARG A 160 -21.97 18.08 9.70
C ARG A 160 -21.25 17.83 8.38
N LYS A 161 -20.43 18.77 7.90
CA LYS A 161 -19.63 18.61 6.69
C LYS A 161 -18.57 17.52 6.88
N PHE A 162 -17.90 17.51 8.02
CA PHE A 162 -16.92 16.49 8.33
C PHE A 162 -17.53 15.09 8.40
N HIS A 163 -18.71 14.94 9.01
CA HIS A 163 -19.43 13.66 9.03
C HIS A 163 -19.75 13.16 7.63
N TYR A 164 -20.03 14.06 6.67
CA TYR A 164 -20.25 13.68 5.28
C TYR A 164 -18.99 13.08 4.62
N LEU A 165 -17.81 13.38 5.15
CA LEU A 165 -16.55 12.81 4.68
C LEU A 165 -16.24 11.41 5.25
N ALA A 166 -17.15 10.76 5.96
CA ALA A 166 -16.87 9.49 6.66
C ALA A 166 -16.22 8.46 5.73
N ASP A 167 -16.82 8.23 4.57
CA ASP A 167 -16.37 7.25 3.58
C ASP A 167 -15.40 7.83 2.52
N LYS A 168 -15.12 9.14 2.57
CA LYS A 168 -14.21 9.78 1.62
C LYS A 168 -12.77 9.59 2.08
N PRO A 169 -11.85 9.14 1.19
CA PRO A 169 -10.43 9.09 1.51
C PRO A 169 -9.92 10.46 1.95
N LYS A 170 -9.16 10.46 3.02
CA LYS A 170 -8.55 11.68 3.57
C LYS A 170 -7.05 11.60 3.39
N VAL A 171 -6.45 12.67 2.88
CA VAL A 171 -5.01 12.83 2.75
C VAL A 171 -4.55 14.05 3.53
N LEU A 172 -3.27 14.07 3.86
CA LEU A 172 -2.58 15.19 4.51
C LEU A 172 -1.26 15.40 3.78
N GLY A 173 -1.07 16.59 3.26
CA GLY A 173 0.20 17.09 2.73
C GLY A 173 0.89 17.99 3.73
N SER A 174 2.08 18.48 3.38
CA SER A 174 2.79 19.47 4.19
C SER A 174 2.31 20.89 3.96
N ASP A 175 1.66 21.15 2.82
CA ASP A 175 1.29 22.51 2.36
C ASP A 175 2.44 23.52 2.60
N ALA A 176 3.65 23.11 2.21
CA ALA A 176 4.89 23.75 2.61
C ALA A 176 5.17 25.00 1.81
N HIS A 177 4.99 26.16 2.40
CA HIS A 177 5.38 27.47 1.84
C HIS A 177 6.84 27.86 2.19
N MET A 178 7.47 27.14 3.12
CA MET A 178 8.85 27.36 3.54
C MET A 178 9.59 26.04 3.71
N PRO A 179 10.92 26.02 3.50
CA PRO A 179 11.72 24.78 3.60
C PRO A 179 11.61 24.04 4.93
N ARG A 180 11.31 24.72 6.02
CA ARG A 180 11.14 24.12 7.36
C ARG A 180 9.82 23.36 7.52
N GLU A 181 8.85 23.60 6.66
CA GLU A 181 7.51 23.00 6.69
C GLU A 181 7.46 21.72 5.86
N VAL A 182 8.48 21.50 5.01
CA VAL A 182 8.60 20.31 4.17
C VAL A 182 8.60 19.04 5.02
N GLY A 183 7.69 18.10 4.69
CA GLY A 183 7.58 16.80 5.33
C GLY A 183 6.87 16.79 6.69
N GLN A 184 6.36 17.92 7.19
CA GLN A 184 5.63 17.96 8.46
C GLN A 184 4.26 17.26 8.38
N GLY A 185 3.60 17.33 7.22
CA GLY A 185 2.37 16.57 6.94
C GLY A 185 2.65 15.51 5.87
N PHE A 186 2.15 14.29 6.07
CA PHE A 186 2.26 13.21 5.10
C PHE A 186 1.14 12.19 5.25
N THR A 187 0.97 11.41 4.20
CA THR A 187 -0.01 10.32 4.14
C THR A 187 0.69 9.03 3.75
N TRP A 188 0.45 7.97 4.50
CA TRP A 188 0.80 6.62 4.10
C TRP A 188 -0.14 6.13 3.02
N VAL A 189 0.41 5.75 1.87
CA VAL A 189 -0.36 5.22 0.75
C VAL A 189 0.19 3.86 0.36
N LYS A 190 -0.65 2.82 0.45
CA LYS A 190 -0.32 1.48 0.02
C LYS A 190 -0.66 1.32 -1.45
N MET A 191 0.35 1.30 -2.31
CA MET A 191 0.20 1.13 -3.77
C MET A 191 1.22 0.14 -4.31
N GLY A 192 0.88 -0.54 -5.40
CA GLY A 192 1.77 -1.51 -6.05
C GLY A 192 2.92 -0.84 -6.79
N GLU A 193 2.64 0.28 -7.44
CA GLU A 193 3.61 1.10 -8.17
C GLU A 193 3.34 2.59 -7.91
N PRO A 194 4.40 3.43 -7.86
CA PRO A 194 4.27 4.86 -7.63
C PRO A 194 3.86 5.59 -8.93
N ASN A 195 2.63 5.34 -9.37
CA ASN A 195 2.00 5.95 -10.53
C ASN A 195 0.55 6.36 -10.20
N ILE A 196 -0.11 7.04 -11.16
CA ILE A 196 -1.46 7.57 -10.94
C ILE A 196 -2.50 6.47 -10.73
N ASP A 197 -2.36 5.32 -11.40
CA ASP A 197 -3.27 4.19 -11.25
C ASP A 197 -3.12 3.53 -9.88
N GLY A 198 -1.88 3.37 -9.39
CA GLY A 198 -1.60 2.89 -8.04
C GLY A 198 -2.18 3.80 -6.96
N LEU A 199 -2.03 5.13 -7.12
CA LEU A 199 -2.61 6.11 -6.22
C LEU A 199 -4.14 6.07 -6.26
N LYS A 200 -4.74 6.02 -7.45
CA LYS A 200 -6.19 5.92 -7.64
C LYS A 200 -6.79 4.68 -6.97
N LEU A 201 -6.15 3.52 -7.16
CA LEU A 201 -6.59 2.29 -6.52
C LEU A 201 -6.51 2.36 -4.99
N ALA A 202 -5.44 2.97 -4.45
CA ALA A 202 -5.30 3.18 -3.02
C ALA A 202 -6.41 4.10 -2.46
N LEU A 203 -6.75 5.17 -3.16
CA LEU A 203 -7.84 6.07 -2.78
C LEU A 203 -9.20 5.36 -2.83
N ILE A 204 -9.47 4.50 -3.83
CA ILE A 204 -10.70 3.69 -3.91
C ILE A 204 -10.79 2.71 -2.74
N ASP A 205 -9.68 2.09 -2.33
CA ASP A 205 -9.61 1.16 -1.18
C ASP A 205 -9.71 1.89 0.18
N GLY A 206 -9.59 3.21 0.17
CA GLY A 206 -9.82 4.10 1.31
C GLY A 206 -8.93 3.79 2.52
N CYS A 207 -9.51 3.70 3.72
CA CYS A 207 -8.77 3.54 4.99
C CYS A 207 -7.94 2.25 5.08
N SER A 208 -8.15 1.28 4.19
CA SER A 208 -7.32 0.07 4.11
C SER A 208 -5.96 0.34 3.45
N SER A 209 -5.90 1.34 2.58
CA SER A 209 -4.69 1.68 1.81
C SER A 209 -4.18 3.11 2.03
N VAL A 210 -4.97 3.97 2.68
CA VAL A 210 -4.62 5.36 2.97
C VAL A 210 -4.74 5.64 4.46
N LYS A 211 -3.68 6.18 5.08
CA LYS A 211 -3.65 6.58 6.49
C LYS A 211 -2.91 7.90 6.66
N LEU A 212 -3.48 8.81 7.42
CA LEU A 212 -2.80 10.05 7.78
C LEU A 212 -1.56 9.74 8.64
N GLY A 213 -0.47 10.47 8.43
CA GLY A 213 0.75 10.28 9.20
C GLY A 213 0.56 10.48 10.71
N GLN A 214 -0.33 11.38 11.10
CA GLN A 214 -0.68 11.61 12.50
C GLN A 214 -1.41 10.44 13.16
N ASP A 215 -2.22 9.66 12.38
CA ASP A 215 -2.93 8.49 12.87
C ASP A 215 -2.03 7.24 12.90
N SER A 216 -0.93 7.26 12.15
CA SER A 216 0.04 6.18 12.10
C SER A 216 1.47 6.78 12.05
N PRO A 217 2.02 7.17 13.21
CA PRO A 217 3.35 7.80 13.26
C PRO A 217 4.48 6.83 12.88
N LEU A 218 4.22 5.53 12.90
CA LEU A 218 5.15 4.49 12.43
C LEU A 218 4.70 3.96 11.07
N ASP A 219 5.67 3.55 10.25
CA ASP A 219 5.40 2.90 8.97
C ASP A 219 4.40 1.75 9.14
N PRO A 220 3.22 1.81 8.51
CA PRO A 220 2.21 0.74 8.58
C PRO A 220 2.73 -0.61 8.12
N ASN A 221 3.79 -0.66 7.29
CA ASN A 221 4.44 -1.90 6.90
C ASN A 221 5.16 -2.60 8.06
N LEU A 222 5.47 -1.88 9.12
CA LEU A 222 5.99 -2.46 10.36
C LEU A 222 4.88 -3.05 11.23
N ILE A 223 3.61 -2.65 11.03
CA ILE A 223 2.41 -3.17 11.71
C ILE A 223 1.90 -4.38 10.94
N ARG A 224 2.70 -5.43 10.89
CA ARG A 224 2.36 -6.69 10.24
C ARG A 224 2.08 -7.78 11.26
N SER A 225 1.51 -8.89 10.80
CA SER A 225 1.32 -10.06 11.66
C SER A 225 2.63 -10.43 12.36
N SER A 226 2.54 -10.76 13.64
CA SER A 226 3.67 -11.34 14.39
C SER A 226 4.10 -12.73 13.90
N LYS A 227 3.36 -13.30 12.93
CA LYS A 227 3.58 -14.64 12.38
C LYS A 227 3.51 -14.55 10.85
N ILE A 228 4.62 -14.82 10.17
CA ILE A 228 4.74 -14.69 8.72
C ILE A 228 5.44 -15.92 8.15
N ILE A 229 4.89 -16.49 7.09
CA ILE A 229 5.58 -17.44 6.23
C ILE A 229 6.26 -16.63 5.12
N HIS A 230 7.58 -16.62 5.06
CA HIS A 230 8.33 -15.93 4.00
C HIS A 230 8.46 -16.78 2.74
N SER A 231 8.77 -18.07 2.92
CA SER A 231 8.87 -19.00 1.79
C SER A 231 8.63 -20.43 2.21
N ILE A 232 8.17 -21.23 1.25
CA ILE A 232 8.09 -22.68 1.36
C ILE A 232 8.82 -23.28 0.16
N LYS A 233 9.77 -24.19 0.42
CA LYS A 233 10.46 -24.95 -0.60
C LYS A 233 10.12 -26.44 -0.46
N VAL A 234 9.69 -27.05 -1.56
CA VAL A 234 9.18 -28.42 -1.61
C VAL A 234 10.03 -29.22 -2.58
N ASN A 235 10.55 -30.38 -2.16
CA ASN A 235 11.39 -31.23 -2.99
C ASN A 235 10.88 -32.67 -3.00
N ASN A 236 11.08 -33.35 -4.13
CA ASN A 236 10.83 -34.79 -4.32
C ASN A 236 9.36 -35.22 -4.07
N PHE A 237 8.40 -34.34 -4.34
CA PHE A 237 7.00 -34.73 -4.42
C PHE A 237 6.67 -35.23 -5.82
N LYS A 238 5.67 -36.10 -5.96
CA LYS A 238 5.33 -36.82 -7.20
C LYS A 238 5.24 -35.96 -8.46
N TYR A 239 4.74 -34.73 -8.35
CA TYR A 239 4.53 -33.81 -9.48
C TYR A 239 5.49 -32.61 -9.48
N ILE A 240 6.51 -32.63 -8.61
CA ILE A 240 7.50 -31.56 -8.53
C ILE A 240 8.81 -32.04 -9.11
N ASN A 241 9.41 -31.23 -9.98
CA ASN A 241 10.68 -31.56 -10.63
C ASN A 241 11.76 -31.83 -9.58
N GLN A 242 12.37 -33.03 -9.67
CA GLN A 242 13.40 -33.48 -8.72
C GLN A 242 14.69 -32.65 -8.74
N ARG A 243 14.98 -31.92 -9.84
CA ARG A 243 16.24 -31.17 -9.97
C ARG A 243 16.23 -29.84 -9.21
N ASN A 244 15.13 -29.09 -9.22
CA ASN A 244 15.08 -27.72 -8.67
C ASN A 244 14.10 -27.56 -7.51
N GLY A 245 13.19 -28.54 -7.30
CA GLY A 245 12.09 -28.36 -6.34
C GLY A 245 11.07 -27.31 -6.78
N LEU A 246 10.18 -26.95 -5.89
CA LEU A 246 9.25 -25.83 -6.01
C LEU A 246 9.50 -24.88 -4.85
N GLU A 247 9.82 -23.65 -5.13
CA GLU A 247 9.96 -22.59 -4.11
C GLU A 247 8.89 -21.52 -4.32
N ILE A 248 8.19 -21.19 -3.26
CA ILE A 248 7.10 -20.21 -3.25
C ILE A 248 7.44 -19.17 -2.19
N SER A 249 7.55 -17.92 -2.60
CA SER A 249 7.74 -16.77 -1.71
C SER A 249 6.39 -16.11 -1.43
N PHE A 250 6.20 -15.66 -0.20
CA PHE A 250 4.96 -15.01 0.25
C PHE A 250 5.24 -13.59 0.69
N SER A 251 4.28 -12.71 0.38
CA SER A 251 4.19 -11.40 1.00
C SER A 251 3.71 -11.54 2.45
N PRO A 252 4.11 -10.66 3.38
CA PRO A 252 3.56 -10.63 4.73
C PRO A 252 2.08 -10.23 4.78
N TRP A 253 1.52 -9.81 3.65
CA TRP A 253 0.14 -9.37 3.47
C TRP A 253 -0.72 -10.46 2.79
N LEU A 254 -1.78 -10.06 2.11
CA LEU A 254 -2.64 -10.97 1.36
C LEU A 254 -1.87 -11.58 0.17
N ASN A 255 -1.92 -12.91 0.06
CA ASN A 255 -1.38 -13.67 -1.06
C ASN A 255 -2.53 -14.36 -1.82
N SER A 256 -2.58 -14.18 -3.13
CA SER A 256 -3.56 -14.82 -3.99
C SER A 256 -2.89 -15.86 -4.89
N ILE A 257 -3.41 -17.09 -4.89
CA ILE A 257 -2.91 -18.17 -5.74
C ILE A 257 -3.95 -18.44 -6.84
N ILE A 258 -3.59 -18.14 -8.08
CA ILE A 258 -4.46 -18.32 -9.25
C ILE A 258 -3.91 -19.44 -10.16
N GLY A 259 -4.79 -20.10 -10.89
CA GLY A 259 -4.43 -21.16 -11.82
C GLY A 259 -5.65 -22.04 -12.18
N SER A 260 -5.51 -22.87 -13.21
CA SER A 260 -6.53 -23.82 -13.67
C SER A 260 -6.83 -24.90 -12.64
N ARG A 261 -7.90 -25.68 -12.86
CA ARG A 261 -8.18 -26.86 -12.05
C ARG A 261 -7.03 -27.88 -12.18
N GLY A 262 -6.55 -28.41 -11.04
CA GLY A 262 -5.43 -29.37 -11.01
C GLY A 262 -4.03 -28.73 -11.00
N ALA A 263 -3.90 -27.39 -11.07
CA ALA A 263 -2.60 -26.69 -11.06
C ALA A 263 -1.85 -26.73 -9.71
N GLY A 264 -2.35 -27.43 -8.70
CA GLY A 264 -1.67 -27.57 -7.41
C GLY A 264 -1.93 -26.44 -6.40
N LYS A 265 -2.89 -25.55 -6.64
CA LYS A 265 -3.21 -24.45 -5.70
C LYS A 265 -3.47 -24.92 -4.27
N SER A 266 -4.32 -25.95 -4.10
CA SER A 266 -4.61 -26.52 -2.79
C SER A 266 -3.41 -27.21 -2.16
N SER A 267 -2.47 -27.70 -2.96
CA SER A 267 -1.26 -28.36 -2.47
C SER A 267 -0.38 -27.41 -1.64
N VAL A 268 -0.39 -26.11 -1.95
CA VAL A 268 0.36 -25.10 -1.17
C VAL A 268 -0.13 -25.03 0.27
N VAL A 269 -1.44 -25.15 0.47
CA VAL A 269 -2.05 -25.20 1.82
C VAL A 269 -1.65 -26.49 2.53
N GLU A 270 -1.62 -27.63 1.81
CA GLU A 270 -1.22 -28.91 2.40
C GLU A 270 0.27 -28.94 2.76
N TYR A 271 1.15 -28.33 1.96
CA TYR A 271 2.57 -28.16 2.33
C TYR A 271 2.73 -27.34 3.62
N SER A 272 1.97 -26.24 3.73
CA SER A 272 1.95 -25.42 4.94
C SER A 272 1.48 -26.20 6.16
N ARG A 273 0.43 -27.02 6.03
CA ARG A 273 -0.07 -27.88 7.12
C ARG A 273 0.97 -28.90 7.59
N ILE A 274 1.67 -29.53 6.65
CA ILE A 274 2.71 -30.50 6.95
C ILE A 274 3.84 -29.84 7.74
N ILE A 275 4.45 -28.79 7.18
CA ILE A 275 5.63 -28.16 7.77
C ILE A 275 5.34 -27.50 9.12
N LEU A 276 4.13 -27.00 9.33
CA LEU A 276 3.69 -26.37 10.59
C LEU A 276 3.05 -27.36 11.58
N GLY A 277 3.03 -28.67 11.29
CA GLY A 277 2.49 -29.69 12.18
C GLY A 277 0.99 -29.54 12.49
N LYS A 278 0.18 -29.03 11.53
CA LYS A 278 -1.25 -28.72 11.76
C LYS A 278 -2.20 -29.89 11.52
N GLU A 279 -1.70 -31.09 11.37
CA GLU A 279 -2.51 -32.33 11.27
C GLU A 279 -3.39 -32.56 12.50
N GLU A 280 -2.87 -32.28 13.70
CA GLU A 280 -3.64 -32.42 14.93
C GLU A 280 -4.90 -31.55 14.98
N GLN A 281 -4.85 -30.35 14.39
CA GLN A 281 -6.01 -29.46 14.31
C GLN A 281 -7.12 -30.07 13.45
N LEU A 282 -6.77 -30.71 12.32
CA LEU A 282 -7.75 -31.40 11.48
C LEU A 282 -8.36 -32.58 12.22
N ASN A 283 -7.55 -33.35 12.96
CA ASN A 283 -8.02 -34.49 13.76
C ASN A 283 -8.97 -34.06 14.87
N ARG A 284 -8.69 -32.92 15.55
CA ARG A 284 -9.59 -32.37 16.59
C ARG A 284 -10.93 -31.92 16.02
N ASN A 285 -10.95 -31.44 14.79
CA ASN A 285 -12.12 -30.92 14.10
C ASN A 285 -12.70 -31.91 13.06
N LYS A 286 -12.40 -33.21 13.18
CA LYS A 286 -12.75 -34.24 12.20
C LYS A 286 -14.25 -34.27 11.84
N ASP A 287 -15.11 -33.97 12.81
CA ASP A 287 -16.56 -34.00 12.61
C ASP A 287 -17.08 -32.74 11.87
N LEU A 288 -16.34 -31.63 11.93
CA LEU A 288 -16.67 -30.39 11.24
C LEU A 288 -16.14 -30.34 9.80
N VAL A 289 -15.00 -31.01 9.54
CA VAL A 289 -14.31 -30.94 8.24
C VAL A 289 -13.82 -32.31 7.75
N PRO A 290 -14.69 -33.34 7.70
CA PRO A 290 -14.30 -34.72 7.40
C PRO A 290 -13.68 -34.89 6.02
N GLU A 291 -14.18 -34.15 5.02
CA GLU A 291 -13.66 -34.22 3.65
C GLU A 291 -12.25 -33.63 3.53
N ILE A 292 -11.98 -32.54 4.24
CA ILE A 292 -10.65 -31.91 4.27
C ILE A 292 -9.65 -32.86 4.91
N LEU A 293 -10.01 -33.47 6.03
CA LEU A 293 -9.15 -34.45 6.72
C LEU A 293 -8.84 -35.66 5.82
N LYS A 294 -9.86 -36.22 5.14
CA LYS A 294 -9.70 -37.33 4.22
C LYS A 294 -8.81 -36.96 3.03
N SER A 295 -8.99 -35.77 2.48
CA SER A 295 -8.18 -35.24 1.39
C SER A 295 -6.72 -35.07 1.82
N PHE A 296 -6.47 -34.48 2.99
CA PHE A 296 -5.14 -34.31 3.55
C PHE A 296 -4.43 -35.64 3.82
N GLN A 297 -5.14 -36.60 4.42
CA GLN A 297 -4.60 -37.95 4.66
C GLN A 297 -4.23 -38.66 3.35
N SER A 298 -5.07 -38.51 2.31
CA SER A 298 -4.79 -39.05 0.98
C SER A 298 -3.55 -38.38 0.35
N PHE A 299 -3.45 -37.06 0.48
CA PHE A 299 -2.32 -36.28 0.01
C PHE A 299 -0.98 -36.72 0.67
N LYS A 300 -0.99 -36.99 1.97
CA LYS A 300 0.19 -37.34 2.78
C LYS A 300 0.61 -38.82 2.61
N ARG A 301 -0.02 -39.60 1.73
CA ARG A 301 0.37 -40.98 1.50
C ARG A 301 1.60 -41.09 0.60
N LEU A 302 2.43 -42.09 0.86
CA LEU A 302 3.50 -42.47 -0.05
C LEU A 302 2.90 -42.99 -1.37
N SER A 303 3.35 -42.44 -2.48
CA SER A 303 2.98 -42.89 -3.82
C SER A 303 3.72 -44.18 -4.15
N LYS A 304 2.99 -45.25 -4.42
CA LYS A 304 3.56 -46.54 -4.78
C LYS A 304 3.83 -46.64 -6.28
N ASP A 305 3.01 -45.97 -7.08
CA ASP A 305 3.12 -45.94 -8.51
C ASP A 305 2.56 -44.63 -9.12
N ARG A 306 2.60 -44.51 -10.44
CA ARG A 306 2.18 -43.31 -11.16
C ARG A 306 0.67 -42.99 -11.01
N ASN A 307 -0.17 -43.97 -10.73
CA ASN A 307 -1.61 -43.82 -10.62
C ASN A 307 -2.10 -43.70 -9.16
N ASP A 308 -1.21 -43.80 -8.20
CA ASP A 308 -1.56 -43.66 -6.78
C ASP A 308 -2.01 -42.21 -6.46
N ILE A 309 -2.93 -42.10 -5.52
CA ILE A 309 -3.46 -40.79 -5.05
C ILE A 309 -2.42 -40.05 -4.20
N GLY A 310 -1.52 -40.78 -3.47
CA GLY A 310 -0.49 -40.19 -2.66
C GLY A 310 0.52 -39.38 -3.47
N VAL A 311 1.06 -38.33 -2.86
CA VAL A 311 2.01 -37.43 -3.54
C VAL A 311 3.42 -37.48 -2.93
N LEU A 312 3.61 -38.15 -1.79
CA LEU A 312 4.92 -38.26 -1.14
C LEU A 312 5.77 -39.35 -1.82
N SER A 313 7.08 -39.14 -1.84
CA SER A 313 8.11 -40.16 -2.04
C SER A 313 8.92 -40.32 -0.74
N GLU A 314 9.74 -41.36 -0.66
CA GLU A 314 10.62 -41.59 0.49
C GLU A 314 11.59 -40.41 0.79
N ASN A 315 11.92 -39.65 -0.24
CA ASN A 315 12.83 -38.50 -0.17
C ASN A 315 12.11 -37.15 -0.15
N SER A 316 10.78 -37.13 0.02
CA SER A 316 10.03 -35.86 0.07
C SER A 316 10.42 -35.03 1.26
N SER A 317 10.69 -33.75 1.00
CA SER A 317 11.05 -32.78 2.04
C SER A 317 10.40 -31.42 1.80
N ILE A 318 10.16 -30.71 2.88
CA ILE A 318 9.66 -29.33 2.88
C ILE A 318 10.57 -28.52 3.80
N SER A 319 11.01 -27.34 3.32
CA SER A 319 11.61 -26.33 4.18
C SER A 319 10.78 -25.05 4.14
N CYS A 320 10.76 -24.32 5.24
CA CYS A 320 9.98 -23.09 5.37
C CYS A 320 10.78 -22.05 6.13
N ILE A 321 10.82 -20.82 5.62
CA ILE A 321 11.28 -19.67 6.38
C ILE A 321 10.06 -19.02 7.02
N TYR A 322 10.03 -19.07 8.33
CA TYR A 322 8.95 -18.58 9.17
C TYR A 322 9.46 -17.49 10.10
N GLU A 323 8.70 -16.42 10.27
CA GLU A 323 8.99 -15.37 11.25
C GLU A 323 7.93 -15.35 12.33
N LYS A 324 8.37 -15.26 13.57
CA LYS A 324 7.51 -15.08 14.74
C LYS A 324 8.11 -14.03 15.65
N ASP A 325 7.33 -13.01 15.98
CA ASP A 325 7.73 -11.92 16.88
C ASP A 325 9.10 -11.33 16.49
N ASN A 326 9.28 -11.00 15.21
CA ASN A 326 10.51 -10.48 14.59
C ASN A 326 11.73 -11.44 14.65
N THR A 327 11.52 -12.69 15.00
CA THR A 327 12.57 -13.71 14.97
C THR A 327 12.32 -14.68 13.82
N LYS A 328 13.32 -14.86 12.96
CA LYS A 328 13.23 -15.79 11.83
C LYS A 328 13.62 -17.21 12.27
N TYR A 329 12.90 -18.16 11.71
CA TYR A 329 13.13 -19.58 11.90
C TYR A 329 13.16 -20.30 10.55
N LYS A 330 14.01 -21.29 10.43
CA LYS A 330 13.97 -22.28 9.35
C LYS A 330 13.38 -23.57 9.89
N LEU A 331 12.37 -24.07 9.23
CA LEU A 331 11.71 -25.32 9.57
C LEU A 331 12.05 -26.31 8.47
N ASN A 332 12.50 -27.52 8.83
CA ASN A 332 12.80 -28.59 7.88
C ASN A 332 12.00 -29.84 8.27
N TRP A 333 11.24 -30.34 7.30
CA TRP A 333 10.50 -31.58 7.43
C TRP A 333 10.93 -32.58 6.34
N LYS A 334 11.05 -33.85 6.71
CA LYS A 334 11.24 -34.97 5.81
C LYS A 334 10.24 -36.07 6.14
N VAL A 335 9.96 -36.93 5.15
CA VAL A 335 9.08 -38.09 5.34
C VAL A 335 9.67 -39.00 6.42
N GLY A 336 8.86 -39.35 7.42
CA GLY A 336 9.26 -40.20 8.55
C GLY A 336 9.87 -39.47 9.74
N ASP A 337 10.26 -38.22 9.58
CA ASP A 337 10.94 -37.45 10.62
C ASP A 337 10.00 -36.41 11.26
N LEU A 338 10.36 -35.95 12.45
CA LEU A 338 9.77 -34.76 13.06
C LEU A 338 10.35 -33.51 12.39
N THR A 339 9.55 -32.44 12.38
CA THR A 339 10.02 -31.15 11.86
C THR A 339 11.14 -30.59 12.74
N GLU A 340 12.30 -30.37 12.16
CA GLU A 340 13.44 -29.71 12.82
C GLU A 340 13.20 -28.18 12.80
N ILE A 341 13.62 -27.51 13.87
CA ILE A 341 13.49 -26.06 14.03
C ILE A 341 14.87 -25.46 14.22
N PHE A 342 15.20 -24.47 13.40
CA PHE A 342 16.41 -23.67 13.51
C PHE A 342 16.04 -22.20 13.67
N LYS A 343 16.60 -21.54 14.66
CA LYS A 343 16.54 -20.08 14.79
C LYS A 343 17.62 -19.48 13.90
N ILE A 344 17.28 -18.44 13.16
CA ILE A 344 18.24 -17.68 12.34
C ILE A 344 18.64 -16.44 13.14
N ASP A 345 19.93 -16.28 13.42
CA ASP A 345 20.47 -15.11 14.12
C ASP A 345 20.65 -13.90 13.16
N SER A 346 21.15 -12.78 13.70
CA SER A 346 21.42 -11.56 12.94
C SER A 346 22.44 -11.71 11.82
N ASP A 347 23.35 -12.69 11.96
CA ASP A 347 24.44 -12.96 11.01
C ASP A 347 24.03 -14.04 9.98
N GLY A 348 22.79 -14.56 10.10
CA GLY A 348 22.24 -15.59 9.22
C GLY A 348 22.61 -17.02 9.58
N HIS A 349 23.22 -17.28 10.75
CA HIS A 349 23.54 -18.63 11.19
C HIS A 349 22.32 -19.36 11.71
N GLU A 350 22.24 -20.66 11.44
CA GLU A 350 21.18 -21.54 11.86
C GLU A 350 21.53 -22.22 13.19
N ILE A 351 20.77 -21.92 14.24
CA ILE A 351 20.95 -22.49 15.58
C ILE A 351 19.80 -23.46 15.83
N ALA A 352 20.11 -24.75 16.01
CA ALA A 352 19.11 -25.78 16.26
C ALA A 352 18.36 -25.51 17.58
N GLU A 353 17.03 -25.64 17.53
CA GLU A 353 16.17 -25.47 18.70
C GLU A 353 15.31 -26.70 18.96
N ASN A 354 15.23 -27.09 20.23
CA ASN A 354 14.38 -28.18 20.68
C ASN A 354 12.96 -27.70 20.93
N GLY A 355 11.94 -28.42 20.46
CA GLY A 355 10.55 -28.12 20.75
C GLY A 355 9.55 -28.77 19.81
N ASN A 356 8.30 -28.86 20.25
CA ASN A 356 7.21 -29.33 19.40
C ASN A 356 6.68 -28.15 18.55
N ILE A 357 6.68 -28.32 17.23
CA ILE A 357 6.30 -27.30 16.27
C ILE A 357 4.86 -26.81 16.45
N SER A 358 3.92 -27.70 16.73
CA SER A 358 2.50 -27.36 16.87
C SER A 358 2.20 -26.42 18.04
N ASN A 359 2.98 -26.51 19.13
CA ASN A 359 2.86 -25.65 20.30
C ASN A 359 3.61 -24.31 20.14
N ARG A 360 4.72 -24.33 19.39
CA ARG A 360 5.60 -23.16 19.24
C ARG A 360 5.13 -22.19 18.17
N PHE A 361 4.48 -22.70 17.14
CA PHE A 361 3.95 -21.90 16.02
C PHE A 361 2.43 -22.07 15.89
N PRO A 362 1.65 -21.60 16.89
CA PRO A 362 0.21 -21.61 16.75
C PRO A 362 -0.19 -20.70 15.59
N VAL A 363 -0.92 -21.22 14.61
CA VAL A 363 -1.62 -20.43 13.60
C VAL A 363 -3.03 -20.25 14.14
N SER A 364 -3.43 -19.01 14.36
CA SER A 364 -4.80 -18.64 14.75
C SER A 364 -5.75 -18.83 13.59
#